data_8ad100bc2755bc8eb4466d09b364ccb8
#
_entry.id   8ad100bc2755bc8eb4466d09b364ccb8
#
_cell.length_a   1.000
_cell.length_b   1.000
_cell.length_c   1.000
_cell.angle_alpha   90.00
_cell.angle_beta   90.00
_cell.angle_gamma   90.00
#
_symmetry.space_group_name_H-M   'P 1'
#
loop_
_entity.id
_entity.type
_entity.pdbx_description
1 polymer ?
#
loop_
_entity_poly.entity_id
_entity_poly.type
_entity_poly.pdbx_seq_one_letter_code
_entity_poly.pdbx_strand_id
1 'polypeptide(L)' 'EVQDMIYTVFPKNKGELPQDFPTYEEAVAYGTECFGKDGYVIESTTGECV' A
#
# COMPACT_ATOMS: atom_id res chain seq x y z
N GLU A 1 -21.94 -4.91 1.96
CA GLU A 1 -21.24 -4.52 2.53
C GLU A 1 -20.01 -3.99 2.13
N VAL A 2 -19.42 -3.14 2.73
CA VAL A 2 -18.28 -2.49 2.44
C VAL A 2 -17.12 -3.17 2.99
N GLN A 3 -16.06 -3.36 2.29
CA GLN A 3 -14.93 -3.87 2.79
C GLN A 3 -14.00 -2.87 3.01
N ASP A 4 -13.63 -2.52 4.13
CA ASP A 4 -12.70 -1.46 4.44
C ASP A 4 -11.33 -2.01 4.54
N MET A 5 -10.78 -2.43 3.46
CA MET A 5 -9.41 -2.89 3.47
C MET A 5 -8.51 -1.79 3.00
N ILE A 6 -7.42 -1.58 3.67
CA ILE A 6 -6.46 -0.57 3.32
C ILE A 6 -5.16 -1.24 2.97
N TYR A 7 -4.59 -0.90 1.84
CA TYR A 7 -3.33 -1.47 1.40
C TYR A 7 -2.25 -0.41 1.53
N THR A 8 -1.28 -0.66 2.36
CA THR A 8 -0.23 0.31 2.63
C THR A 8 1.05 -0.11 1.93
N VAL A 9 1.61 0.81 1.17
CA VAL A 9 2.85 0.56 0.47
C VAL A 9 3.98 1.03 1.35
N PHE A 10 4.86 0.11 1.73
CA PHE A 10 6.01 0.47 2.55
C PHE A 10 7.24 0.45 1.66
N PRO A 11 7.78 1.61 1.32
CA PRO A 11 8.95 1.64 0.46
C PRO A 11 10.16 1.05 1.17
N LYS A 12 11.00 0.38 0.43
CA LYS A 12 12.19 -0.17 1.01
C LYS A 12 13.30 0.85 1.10
N ASN A 13 13.14 1.98 0.40
CA ASN A 13 14.15 3.02 0.48
C ASN A 13 14.04 3.81 1.74
N LYS A 14 15.14 4.23 2.32
CA LYS A 14 15.10 5.04 3.48
C LYS A 14 14.65 6.41 3.12
N GLY A 15 13.93 7.05 3.93
CA GLY A 15 13.48 8.39 3.71
C GLY A 15 12.15 8.52 3.02
N GLU A 16 11.57 7.42 2.58
CA GLU A 16 10.28 7.48 1.94
C GLU A 16 9.21 7.13 2.94
N LEU A 17 8.07 7.75 2.82
CA LEU A 17 6.97 7.51 3.74
C LEU A 17 5.98 6.52 3.16
N PRO A 18 5.34 5.74 4.01
CA PRO A 18 4.35 4.78 3.52
C PRO A 18 3.12 5.48 3.02
N GLN A 19 2.42 4.86 2.09
CA GLN A 19 1.21 5.42 1.53
C GLN A 19 0.11 4.41 1.58
N ASP A 20 -1.10 4.86 1.88
CA ASP A 20 -2.25 3.99 1.97
C ASP A 20 -3.11 4.13 0.74
N PHE A 21 -3.68 3.04 0.30
CA PHE A 21 -4.55 3.04 -0.86
C PHE A 21 -5.79 2.20 -0.58
N PRO A 22 -6.89 2.55 -1.18
CA PRO A 22 -8.14 1.80 -0.94
C PRO A 22 -8.19 0.48 -1.69
N THR A 23 -7.39 0.29 -2.72
CA THR A 23 -7.40 -0.96 -3.45
C THR A 23 -6.00 -1.47 -3.64
N TYR A 24 -5.90 -2.76 -3.79
CA TYR A 24 -4.61 -3.39 -3.97
C TYR A 24 -3.99 -2.95 -5.29
N GLU A 25 -4.81 -2.83 -6.32
CA GLU A 25 -4.30 -2.45 -7.61
C GLU A 25 -3.68 -1.08 -7.60
N GLU A 26 -4.27 -0.16 -6.88
CA GLU A 26 -3.71 1.17 -6.80
C GLU A 26 -2.41 1.16 -6.04
N ALA A 27 -2.32 0.36 -5.00
CA ALA A 27 -1.09 0.27 -4.23
C ALA A 27 0.03 -0.30 -5.09
N VAL A 28 -0.26 -1.33 -5.85
CA VAL A 28 0.75 -1.94 -6.70
C VAL A 28 1.20 -0.96 -7.76
N ALA A 29 0.26 -0.26 -8.37
CA ALA A 29 0.60 0.68 -9.41
C ALA A 29 1.51 1.77 -8.87
N TYR A 30 1.16 2.30 -7.71
CA TYR A 30 1.96 3.35 -7.13
C TYR A 30 3.36 2.85 -6.79
N GLY A 31 3.43 1.71 -6.14
CA GLY A 31 4.72 1.18 -5.73
C GLY A 31 5.61 0.87 -6.92
N THR A 32 5.02 0.26 -7.93
CA THR A 32 5.80 -0.10 -9.10
C THR A 32 6.30 1.14 -9.82
N GLU A 33 5.46 2.15 -9.92
CA GLU A 33 5.88 3.34 -10.61
C GLU A 33 6.89 4.13 -9.86
N CYS A 34 6.80 4.19 -8.57
CA CYS A 34 7.70 4.99 -7.79
C CYS A 34 8.95 4.26 -7.32
N PHE A 35 8.83 3.00 -7.01
CA PHE A 35 9.96 2.28 -6.44
C PHE A 35 10.39 1.06 -7.23
N GLY A 36 9.65 0.68 -8.25
CA GLY A 36 10.00 -0.49 -9.01
C GLY A 36 9.37 -1.72 -8.41
N LYS A 37 9.40 -2.79 -9.18
CA LYS A 37 8.75 -3.98 -8.80
C LYS A 37 9.18 -4.55 -7.50
N ASP A 38 10.42 -4.45 -7.15
CA ASP A 38 10.92 -5.00 -5.91
C ASP A 38 11.33 -3.95 -4.91
N GLY A 39 10.91 -2.73 -5.07
CA GLY A 39 11.32 -1.67 -4.17
C GLY A 39 10.34 -1.33 -3.10
N TYR A 40 9.35 -2.16 -2.87
CA TYR A 40 8.34 -1.85 -1.87
C TYR A 40 7.65 -3.11 -1.38
N VAL A 41 6.90 -2.96 -0.30
CA VAL A 41 6.16 -4.07 0.27
C VAL A 41 4.75 -3.55 0.51
N ILE A 42 3.73 -4.36 0.25
CA ILE A 42 2.37 -3.96 0.49
C ILE A 42 1.79 -4.79 1.63
N GLU A 43 1.19 -4.11 2.58
CA GLU A 43 0.54 -4.80 3.67
C GLU A 43 -0.92 -4.44 3.68
N SER A 44 -1.80 -5.40 3.85
CA SER A 44 -3.22 -5.12 3.87
C SER A 44 -3.72 -5.13 5.30
N THR A 45 -4.57 -4.17 5.63
CA THR A 45 -5.12 -4.06 6.96
C THR A 45 -6.60 -3.86 6.86
N THR A 46 -7.38 -4.50 7.68
CA THR A 46 -8.79 -4.32 7.67
C THR A 46 -9.10 -3.14 8.48
N GLY A 47 -9.75 -2.22 7.98
CA GLY A 47 -10.07 -1.04 8.71
C GLY A 47 -11.30 -1.21 9.49
N GLU A 48 -11.51 -2.25 10.27
CA GLU A 48 -12.64 -2.39 10.93
C GLU A 48 -12.69 -1.69 12.14
N CYS A 49 -13.59 -0.92 12.42
CA CYS A 49 -13.67 -0.15 13.57
C CYS A 49 -14.57 -0.75 14.46
N VAL A 50 -14.32 -0.96 15.59
CA VAL A 50 -15.17 -1.54 16.50
C VAL A 50 -15.75 -0.69 17.38
#